data_d65928882a53166c019b399ac96d5c8c
#
_entry.id   d65928882a53166c019b399ac96d5c8c
#
_cell.length_a   1.000
_cell.length_b   1.000
_cell.length_c   1.000
_cell.angle_alpha   90.00
_cell.angle_beta   90.00
_cell.angle_gamma   90.00
#
_symmetry.space_group_name_H-M   'P 1'
#
loop_
_entity.id
_entity.type
_entity.pdbx_description
1 polymer ?
#
loop_
_entity_poly.entity_id
_entity_poly.type
_entity_poly.pdbx_seq_one_letter_code
_entity_poly.pdbx_strand_id
1 'polypeptide(L)'
;MARASKPKRPELSEEGHRQRLRDRFLKSGLGGFHDYEIVELLLTLSTPRKDMKDQGKVAIQRFGSLRGVLEAPTEELSKIKGVGEASSVGIKVVQEVAREFLKQGLVKKPLLDSAQAIFDYLYHSMRDLRQEVFKVIYMNSQNEIIEAEDLFAGTVDASVVWTREVVSKALKHSATAMVFVHNHPSGNPEPSDSDRDVTRDLVFAGRIMQIKVLDHIVIGENRYFSFAGAGLIDQFEVDFLTLKMRSLELPRAAVRANPSRGVPWS
;
A
#
# COMPACT_ATOMS: atom_id res chain seq x y z
N MET A 1 48.64 -54.08 10.26
CA MET A 1 48.42 -52.63 10.23
C MET A 1 46.91 -52.37 10.07
N ALA A 2 46.24 -52.08 11.17
CA ALA A 2 44.82 -51.84 11.18
C ALA A 2 44.56 -50.35 10.80
N ARG A 3 43.75 -50.12 9.75
CA ARG A 3 43.28 -48.78 9.36
C ARG A 3 42.31 -48.24 10.42
N ALA A 4 42.70 -47.19 11.12
CA ALA A 4 41.83 -46.46 11.99
C ALA A 4 40.68 -45.83 11.17
N SER A 5 39.44 -46.21 11.48
CA SER A 5 38.24 -45.58 10.93
C SER A 5 38.09 -44.16 11.49
N LYS A 6 37.99 -43.13 10.63
CA LYS A 6 37.67 -41.77 11.02
C LYS A 6 36.32 -41.74 11.73
N PRO A 7 36.18 -41.00 12.84
CA PRO A 7 34.92 -40.89 13.52
C PRO A 7 33.89 -40.18 12.59
N LYS A 8 32.75 -40.83 12.34
CA LYS A 8 31.58 -40.18 11.71
C LYS A 8 31.19 -38.98 12.53
N ARG A 9 31.16 -37.78 11.91
CA ARG A 9 30.51 -36.61 12.50
C ARG A 9 29.08 -37.00 12.85
N PRO A 10 28.57 -36.66 14.07
CA PRO A 10 27.19 -36.95 14.40
C PRO A 10 26.30 -36.25 13.37
N GLU A 11 25.47 -37.00 12.68
CA GLU A 11 24.35 -36.45 11.88
C GLU A 11 23.49 -35.68 12.86
N LEU A 12 23.52 -34.33 12.73
CA LEU A 12 22.69 -33.44 13.52
C LEU A 12 21.23 -33.73 13.12
N SER A 13 20.47 -34.36 14.01
CA SER A 13 19.08 -34.74 13.76
C SER A 13 18.26 -33.51 13.31
N GLU A 14 17.32 -33.68 12.39
CA GLU A 14 16.41 -32.64 11.90
C GLU A 14 15.71 -31.90 13.04
N GLU A 15 15.39 -32.61 14.11
CA GLU A 15 14.80 -32.07 15.33
C GLU A 15 15.75 -31.09 16.07
N GLY A 16 17.03 -31.37 16.11
CA GLY A 16 18.03 -30.48 16.68
C GLY A 16 18.27 -29.21 15.84
N HIS A 17 18.08 -29.26 14.51
CA HIS A 17 18.21 -28.07 13.67
C HIS A 17 17.08 -27.06 13.94
N ARG A 18 15.84 -27.52 13.94
CA ARG A 18 14.65 -26.67 14.21
C ARG A 18 14.69 -26.04 15.61
N GLN A 19 15.10 -26.83 16.61
CA GLN A 19 15.22 -26.29 17.97
C GLN A 19 16.27 -25.18 18.01
N ARG A 20 17.44 -25.36 17.41
CA ARG A 20 18.46 -24.30 17.33
C ARG A 20 17.98 -23.05 16.59
N LEU A 21 17.18 -23.22 15.51
CA LEU A 21 16.61 -22.09 14.78
C LEU A 21 15.66 -21.26 15.66
N ARG A 22 14.79 -21.93 16.41
CA ARG A 22 13.88 -21.29 17.39
C ARG A 22 14.64 -20.63 18.54
N ASP A 23 15.62 -21.32 19.12
CA ASP A 23 16.41 -20.78 20.23
C ASP A 23 17.18 -19.53 19.79
N ARG A 24 17.72 -19.53 18.56
CA ARG A 24 18.38 -18.36 17.97
C ARG A 24 17.39 -17.19 17.79
N PHE A 25 16.19 -17.48 17.29
CA PHE A 25 15.14 -16.46 17.16
C PHE A 25 14.74 -15.87 18.52
N LEU A 26 14.50 -16.70 19.52
CA LEU A 26 14.15 -16.24 20.88
C LEU A 26 15.25 -15.41 21.52
N LYS A 27 16.51 -15.68 21.19
CA LYS A 27 17.66 -14.97 21.76
C LYS A 27 17.96 -13.63 21.07
N SER A 28 17.79 -13.53 19.75
CA SER A 28 18.27 -12.39 18.96
C SER A 28 17.28 -11.86 17.92
N GLY A 29 16.03 -12.33 17.93
CA GLY A 29 15.07 -11.98 16.87
C GLY A 29 15.52 -12.46 15.50
N LEU A 30 15.16 -11.73 14.45
CA LEU A 30 15.55 -12.05 13.07
C LEU A 30 16.94 -11.52 12.68
N GLY A 31 17.62 -10.79 13.58
CA GLY A 31 18.96 -10.27 13.32
C GLY A 31 19.95 -11.41 13.05
N GLY A 32 20.65 -11.35 11.91
CA GLY A 32 21.61 -12.39 11.49
C GLY A 32 20.98 -13.65 10.89
N PHE A 33 19.67 -13.65 10.60
CA PHE A 33 19.03 -14.69 9.80
C PHE A 33 19.19 -14.38 8.31
N HIS A 34 19.44 -15.42 7.52
CA HIS A 34 19.29 -15.31 6.06
C HIS A 34 17.80 -15.39 5.69
N ASP A 35 17.39 -14.79 4.59
CA ASP A 35 16.01 -14.78 4.14
C ASP A 35 15.38 -16.17 4.11
N TYR A 36 16.10 -17.18 3.60
CA TYR A 36 15.59 -18.56 3.55
C TYR A 36 15.37 -19.16 4.96
N GLU A 37 16.13 -18.76 5.97
CA GLU A 37 15.96 -19.22 7.35
C GLU A 37 14.72 -18.60 7.99
N ILE A 38 14.39 -17.35 7.61
CA ILE A 38 13.15 -16.69 8.03
C ILE A 38 11.95 -17.41 7.41
N VAL A 39 12.01 -17.71 6.12
CA VAL A 39 10.96 -18.50 5.44
C VAL A 39 10.85 -19.90 6.05
N GLU A 40 11.95 -20.57 6.33
CA GLU A 40 11.96 -21.85 7.04
C GLU A 40 11.24 -21.74 8.39
N LEU A 41 11.55 -20.72 9.18
CA LEU A 41 10.90 -20.47 10.47
C LEU A 41 9.39 -20.28 10.33
N LEU A 42 8.95 -19.49 9.34
CA LEU A 42 7.52 -19.29 9.04
C LEU A 42 6.82 -20.59 8.66
N LEU A 43 7.44 -21.40 7.78
CA LEU A 43 6.89 -22.69 7.36
C LEU A 43 6.79 -23.69 8.51
N THR A 44 7.70 -23.62 9.50
CA THR A 44 7.62 -24.49 10.68
C THR A 44 6.43 -24.19 11.59
N LEU A 45 5.79 -23.02 11.49
CA LEU A 45 4.58 -22.70 12.26
C LEU A 45 3.40 -23.57 11.84
N SER A 46 3.27 -23.84 10.55
CA SER A 46 2.21 -24.69 9.99
C SER A 46 2.62 -26.16 9.80
N THR A 47 3.91 -26.46 9.81
CA THR A 47 4.46 -27.80 9.60
C THR A 47 5.49 -28.15 10.70
N PRO A 48 5.05 -28.31 11.96
CA PRO A 48 5.95 -28.36 13.11
C PRO A 48 6.84 -29.59 13.20
N ARG A 49 6.56 -30.65 12.45
CA ARG A 49 7.29 -31.94 12.52
C ARG A 49 8.25 -32.19 11.36
N LYS A 50 8.34 -31.28 10.38
CA LYS A 50 9.20 -31.37 9.20
C LYS A 50 10.30 -30.33 9.23
N ASP A 51 11.48 -30.70 8.73
CA ASP A 51 12.50 -29.73 8.34
C ASP A 51 12.04 -29.02 7.07
N MET A 52 12.02 -27.71 7.10
CA MET A 52 11.53 -26.86 5.98
C MET A 52 12.65 -26.03 5.36
N LYS A 53 13.92 -26.38 5.64
CA LYS A 53 15.08 -25.63 5.16
C LYS A 53 15.16 -25.61 3.63
N ASP A 54 14.97 -26.76 2.98
CA ASP A 54 15.02 -26.84 1.52
C ASP A 54 13.86 -26.07 0.88
N GLN A 55 12.67 -26.12 1.47
CA GLN A 55 11.51 -25.36 1.03
C GLN A 55 11.76 -23.84 1.16
N GLY A 56 12.39 -23.41 2.25
CA GLY A 56 12.79 -22.02 2.44
C GLY A 56 13.76 -21.54 1.34
N LYS A 57 14.77 -22.35 1.01
CA LYS A 57 15.71 -22.05 -0.08
C LYS A 57 15.05 -22.01 -1.44
N VAL A 58 14.19 -23.00 -1.75
CA VAL A 58 13.43 -23.04 -3.02
C VAL A 58 12.50 -21.82 -3.14
N ALA A 59 11.85 -21.43 -2.04
CA ALA A 59 11.00 -20.24 -2.03
C ALA A 59 11.80 -18.98 -2.38
N ILE A 60 12.95 -18.75 -1.72
CA ILE A 60 13.80 -17.59 -2.02
C ILE A 60 14.34 -17.65 -3.44
N GLN A 61 14.77 -18.82 -3.91
CA GLN A 61 15.24 -18.96 -5.29
C GLN A 61 14.14 -18.64 -6.32
N ARG A 62 12.88 -19.02 -6.04
CA ARG A 62 11.75 -18.81 -6.95
C ARG A 62 11.23 -17.37 -6.94
N PHE A 63 11.17 -16.72 -5.78
CA PHE A 63 10.56 -15.41 -5.59
C PHE A 63 11.58 -14.28 -5.36
N GLY A 64 12.87 -14.58 -5.32
CA GLY A 64 13.99 -13.64 -5.29
C GLY A 64 14.35 -13.08 -3.91
N SER A 65 13.40 -12.94 -2.98
CA SER A 65 13.62 -12.36 -1.66
C SER A 65 12.58 -12.83 -0.66
N LEU A 66 12.80 -12.58 0.64
CA LEU A 66 11.79 -12.77 1.68
C LEU A 66 10.48 -12.03 1.34
N ARG A 67 10.59 -10.81 0.87
CA ARG A 67 9.44 -10.01 0.44
C ARG A 67 8.69 -10.69 -0.70
N GLY A 68 9.40 -11.12 -1.74
CA GLY A 68 8.79 -11.84 -2.86
C GLY A 68 8.05 -13.11 -2.43
N VAL A 69 8.54 -13.81 -1.40
CA VAL A 69 7.84 -14.97 -0.81
C VAL A 69 6.57 -14.54 -0.08
N LEU A 70 6.63 -13.48 0.73
CA LEU A 70 5.45 -12.97 1.46
C LEU A 70 4.35 -12.49 0.49
N GLU A 71 4.73 -11.83 -0.61
CA GLU A 71 3.80 -11.27 -1.60
C GLU A 71 3.31 -12.30 -2.63
N ALA A 72 3.99 -13.43 -2.79
CA ALA A 72 3.61 -14.46 -3.76
C ALA A 72 2.16 -14.95 -3.55
N PRO A 73 1.37 -15.19 -4.62
CA PRO A 73 0.04 -15.80 -4.52
C PRO A 73 0.09 -17.17 -3.83
N THR A 74 -0.96 -17.52 -3.11
CA THR A 74 -1.08 -18.82 -2.41
C THR A 74 -0.93 -19.99 -3.36
N GLU A 75 -1.46 -19.87 -4.58
CA GLU A 75 -1.38 -20.87 -5.64
C GLU A 75 0.08 -21.10 -6.09
N GLU A 76 0.89 -20.03 -6.14
CA GLU A 76 2.31 -20.14 -6.52
C GLU A 76 3.17 -20.71 -5.38
N LEU A 77 2.87 -20.33 -4.13
CA LEU A 77 3.53 -20.89 -2.95
C LEU A 77 3.27 -22.39 -2.83
N SER A 78 2.05 -22.84 -3.08
CA SER A 78 1.63 -24.25 -3.01
C SER A 78 2.25 -25.12 -4.09
N LYS A 79 2.81 -24.55 -5.16
CA LYS A 79 3.59 -25.29 -6.18
C LYS A 79 4.98 -25.74 -5.68
N ILE A 80 5.44 -25.23 -4.54
CA ILE A 80 6.68 -25.67 -3.91
C ILE A 80 6.42 -27.02 -3.24
N LYS A 81 7.13 -28.05 -3.64
CA LYS A 81 6.97 -29.40 -3.07
C LYS A 81 7.18 -29.38 -1.55
N GLY A 82 6.15 -29.75 -0.81
CA GLY A 82 6.16 -29.77 0.65
C GLY A 82 5.61 -28.53 1.33
N VAL A 83 5.26 -27.47 0.57
CA VAL A 83 4.49 -26.33 1.04
C VAL A 83 3.02 -26.59 0.68
N GLY A 84 2.20 -26.87 1.69
CA GLY A 84 0.78 -27.09 1.51
C GLY A 84 -0.05 -25.80 1.68
N GLU A 85 -1.36 -25.93 1.50
CA GLU A 85 -2.30 -24.82 1.65
C GLU A 85 -2.18 -24.13 3.01
N ALA A 86 -2.13 -24.88 4.11
CA ALA A 86 -1.98 -24.31 5.46
C ALA A 86 -0.70 -23.47 5.61
N SER A 87 0.41 -23.89 4.96
CA SER A 87 1.66 -23.13 4.99
C SER A 87 1.57 -21.85 4.16
N SER A 88 0.93 -21.94 2.99
CA SER A 88 0.72 -20.77 2.10
C SER A 88 -0.19 -19.73 2.77
N VAL A 89 -1.29 -20.17 3.40
CA VAL A 89 -2.18 -19.31 4.18
C VAL A 89 -1.45 -18.71 5.38
N GLY A 90 -0.63 -19.49 6.09
CA GLY A 90 0.17 -19.02 7.23
C GLY A 90 1.12 -17.87 6.85
N ILE A 91 1.78 -17.95 5.69
CA ILE A 91 2.62 -16.86 5.15
C ILE A 91 1.77 -15.61 4.91
N LYS A 92 0.57 -15.75 4.30
CA LYS A 92 -0.34 -14.62 4.04
C LYS A 92 -0.85 -13.98 5.32
N VAL A 93 -1.21 -14.76 6.33
CA VAL A 93 -1.62 -14.22 7.64
C VAL A 93 -0.52 -13.38 8.25
N VAL A 94 0.75 -13.82 8.23
CA VAL A 94 1.88 -13.05 8.75
C VAL A 94 2.05 -11.74 7.97
N GLN A 95 1.92 -11.78 6.64
CA GLN A 95 1.97 -10.57 5.80
C GLN A 95 0.87 -9.57 6.19
N GLU A 96 -0.37 -10.02 6.29
CA GLU A 96 -1.52 -9.15 6.62
C GLU A 96 -1.44 -8.61 8.06
N VAL A 97 -1.01 -9.42 9.02
CA VAL A 97 -0.79 -8.95 10.41
C VAL A 97 0.30 -7.88 10.46
N ALA A 98 1.41 -8.06 9.74
CA ALA A 98 2.47 -7.05 9.68
C ALA A 98 1.96 -5.75 9.04
N ARG A 99 1.15 -5.85 7.97
CA ARG A 99 0.52 -4.71 7.30
C ARG A 99 -0.43 -3.95 8.24
N GLU A 100 -1.30 -4.68 8.93
CA GLU A 100 -2.25 -4.10 9.88
C GLU A 100 -1.53 -3.48 11.09
N PHE A 101 -0.49 -4.13 11.62
CA PHE A 101 0.33 -3.58 12.70
C PHE A 101 0.98 -2.24 12.31
N LEU A 102 1.55 -2.15 11.10
CA LEU A 102 2.13 -0.91 10.59
C LEU A 102 1.05 0.17 10.41
N LYS A 103 -0.13 -0.19 9.88
CA LYS A 103 -1.28 0.72 9.73
C LYS A 103 -1.72 1.29 11.08
N GLN A 104 -1.90 0.44 12.09
CA GLN A 104 -2.30 0.88 13.44
C GLN A 104 -1.25 1.80 14.08
N GLY A 105 0.02 1.60 13.77
CA GLY A 105 1.10 2.48 14.22
C GLY A 105 1.03 3.89 13.63
N LEU A 106 0.27 4.12 12.55
CA LEU A 106 0.10 5.43 11.90
C LEU A 106 -1.13 6.19 12.39
N VAL A 107 -2.21 5.48 12.77
CA VAL A 107 -3.46 6.10 13.22
C VAL A 107 -3.23 6.94 14.47
N LYS A 108 -3.79 8.15 14.49
CA LYS A 108 -3.64 9.17 15.55
C LYS A 108 -2.22 9.76 15.69
N LYS A 109 -1.38 9.65 14.67
CA LYS A 109 -0.10 10.38 14.64
C LYS A 109 -0.20 11.58 13.71
N PRO A 110 0.32 12.75 14.12
CA PRO A 110 0.42 13.90 13.23
C PRO A 110 1.29 13.58 12.01
N LEU A 111 0.85 14.00 10.83
CA LEU A 111 1.58 13.75 9.57
C LEU A 111 3.01 14.32 9.63
N LEU A 112 3.16 15.52 10.20
CA LEU A 112 4.46 16.21 10.29
C LEU A 112 5.47 15.46 11.17
N ASP A 113 5.02 14.86 12.27
CA ASP A 113 5.89 14.14 13.22
C ASP A 113 6.21 12.70 12.74
N SER A 114 5.47 12.21 11.74
CA SER A 114 5.58 10.84 11.26
C SER A 114 5.71 10.73 9.74
N ALA A 115 6.04 11.84 9.04
CA ALA A 115 6.14 11.87 7.57
C ALA A 115 7.05 10.76 7.02
N GLN A 116 8.21 10.52 7.65
CA GLN A 116 9.11 9.44 7.25
C GLN A 116 8.49 8.06 7.50
N ALA A 117 7.86 7.84 8.66
CA ALA A 117 7.22 6.56 8.97
C ALA A 117 6.03 6.27 8.04
N ILE A 118 5.26 7.31 7.68
CA ILE A 118 4.16 7.22 6.71
C ILE A 118 4.71 6.90 5.33
N PHE A 119 5.76 7.61 4.90
CA PHE A 119 6.43 7.34 3.64
C PHE A 119 6.97 5.91 3.61
N ASP A 120 7.67 5.47 4.64
CA ASP A 120 8.21 4.12 4.74
C ASP A 120 7.09 3.07 4.67
N TYR A 121 5.98 3.28 5.38
CA TYR A 121 4.81 2.42 5.30
C TYR A 121 4.24 2.36 3.88
N LEU A 122 3.98 3.50 3.26
CA LEU A 122 3.41 3.60 1.92
C LEU A 122 4.34 2.98 0.89
N TYR A 123 5.62 3.35 0.96
CA TYR A 123 6.64 2.83 0.07
C TYR A 123 6.76 1.31 0.18
N HIS A 124 6.87 0.77 1.40
CA HIS A 124 6.98 -0.66 1.63
C HIS A 124 5.68 -1.44 1.33
N SER A 125 4.53 -0.80 1.43
CA SER A 125 3.24 -1.45 1.15
C SER A 125 2.83 -1.42 -0.32
N MET A 126 3.36 -0.49 -1.12
CA MET A 126 2.84 -0.22 -2.47
C MET A 126 3.87 -0.40 -3.60
N ARG A 127 5.18 -0.22 -3.37
CA ARG A 127 6.18 -0.16 -4.45
C ARG A 127 6.26 -1.41 -5.33
N ASP A 128 5.98 -2.60 -4.77
CA ASP A 128 6.14 -3.88 -5.48
C ASP A 128 4.79 -4.48 -5.88
N LEU A 129 3.71 -3.72 -5.78
CA LEU A 129 2.40 -4.17 -6.25
C LEU A 129 2.42 -4.29 -7.77
N ARG A 130 1.97 -5.45 -8.28
CA ARG A 130 1.89 -5.72 -9.72
C ARG A 130 0.73 -5.02 -10.40
N GLN A 131 -0.21 -4.54 -9.61
CA GLN A 131 -1.37 -3.77 -10.05
C GLN A 131 -1.27 -2.36 -9.47
N GLU A 132 -1.79 -1.41 -10.19
CA GLU A 132 -1.95 -0.06 -9.71
C GLU A 132 -3.02 -0.02 -8.64
N VAL A 133 -2.70 0.57 -7.50
CA VAL A 133 -3.60 0.74 -6.36
C VAL A 133 -3.64 2.21 -6.00
N PHE A 134 -4.83 2.76 -5.91
CA PHE A 134 -5.08 4.12 -5.44
C PHE A 134 -5.56 4.09 -4.00
N LYS A 135 -4.76 4.67 -3.12
CA LYS A 135 -4.99 4.75 -1.67
C LYS A 135 -5.30 6.19 -1.27
N VAL A 136 -6.22 6.35 -0.32
CA VAL A 136 -6.53 7.64 0.30
C VAL A 136 -6.24 7.57 1.79
N ILE A 137 -5.53 8.57 2.29
CA ILE A 137 -5.29 8.81 3.71
C ILE A 137 -6.17 9.97 4.15
N TYR A 138 -7.07 9.71 5.09
CA TYR A 138 -8.00 10.68 5.65
C TYR A 138 -7.45 11.23 6.95
N MET A 139 -7.57 12.56 7.15
CA MET A 139 -7.00 13.23 8.30
C MET A 139 -8.01 14.20 8.95
N ASN A 140 -7.82 14.40 10.27
CA ASN A 140 -8.56 15.40 11.04
C ASN A 140 -7.93 16.80 10.91
N SER A 141 -8.53 17.79 11.61
CA SER A 141 -8.07 19.18 11.61
C SER A 141 -6.68 19.41 12.22
N GLN A 142 -6.13 18.42 12.92
CA GLN A 142 -4.78 18.43 13.48
C GLN A 142 -3.79 17.72 12.56
N ASN A 143 -4.22 17.31 11.36
CA ASN A 143 -3.46 16.49 10.42
C ASN A 143 -3.03 15.12 11.00
N GLU A 144 -3.83 14.58 11.92
CA GLU A 144 -3.66 13.21 12.40
C GLU A 144 -4.41 12.25 11.48
N ILE A 145 -3.81 11.10 11.20
CA ILE A 145 -4.43 10.07 10.34
C ILE A 145 -5.63 9.45 11.07
N ILE A 146 -6.80 9.53 10.44
CA ILE A 146 -8.02 8.87 10.88
C ILE A 146 -8.09 7.46 10.32
N GLU A 147 -7.85 7.33 9.00
CA GLU A 147 -7.95 6.07 8.26
C GLU A 147 -7.09 6.13 6.99
N ALA A 148 -6.68 4.96 6.50
CA ALA A 148 -6.04 4.79 5.21
C ALA A 148 -6.70 3.62 4.47
N GLU A 149 -7.31 3.89 3.32
CA GLU A 149 -8.07 2.89 2.55
C GLU A 149 -7.53 2.75 1.12
N ASP A 150 -7.46 1.51 0.62
CA ASP A 150 -7.30 1.24 -0.80
C ASP A 150 -8.67 1.36 -1.47
N LEU A 151 -8.87 2.39 -2.31
CA LEU A 151 -10.16 2.63 -2.94
C LEU A 151 -10.31 1.95 -4.28
N PHE A 152 -9.22 1.89 -5.05
CA PHE A 152 -9.23 1.32 -6.39
C PHE A 152 -8.01 0.44 -6.56
N ALA A 153 -8.19 -0.73 -7.22
CA ALA A 153 -7.12 -1.66 -7.56
C ALA A 153 -7.43 -2.31 -8.92
N GLY A 154 -6.42 -2.39 -9.79
CA GLY A 154 -6.55 -3.00 -11.11
C GLY A 154 -5.69 -2.31 -12.16
N THR A 155 -5.88 -2.62 -13.44
CA THR A 155 -5.37 -1.82 -14.55
C THR A 155 -6.18 -0.52 -14.55
N VAL A 156 -5.69 0.45 -13.84
CA VAL A 156 -6.32 1.76 -13.82
C VAL A 156 -5.83 2.49 -15.06
N ASP A 157 -6.67 2.52 -16.09
CA ASP A 157 -6.82 3.79 -16.74
C ASP A 157 -7.20 4.74 -15.60
N ALA A 158 -6.38 5.75 -15.31
CA ALA A 158 -6.62 6.72 -14.23
C ALA A 158 -7.99 7.43 -14.34
N SER A 159 -8.69 7.22 -15.47
CA SER A 159 -10.09 7.57 -15.74
C SER A 159 -11.11 6.95 -14.77
N VAL A 160 -10.74 6.02 -13.88
CA VAL A 160 -11.69 5.28 -13.02
C VAL A 160 -11.63 5.70 -11.54
N VAL A 161 -10.79 6.67 -11.14
CA VAL A 161 -10.88 7.24 -9.79
C VAL A 161 -12.12 8.14 -9.71
N TRP A 162 -13.19 7.60 -9.14
CA TRP A 162 -14.43 8.36 -9.03
C TRP A 162 -14.35 9.34 -7.87
N THR A 163 -14.16 10.62 -8.20
CA THR A 163 -14.12 11.74 -7.27
C THR A 163 -15.25 11.69 -6.24
N ARG A 164 -16.47 11.30 -6.65
CA ARG A 164 -17.63 11.14 -5.75
C ARG A 164 -17.39 10.12 -4.64
N GLU A 165 -16.68 9.03 -4.93
CA GLU A 165 -16.41 7.96 -3.96
C GLU A 165 -15.38 8.41 -2.94
N VAL A 166 -14.31 9.06 -3.40
CA VAL A 166 -13.29 9.67 -2.53
C VAL A 166 -13.95 10.66 -1.57
N VAL A 167 -14.78 11.57 -2.08
CA VAL A 167 -15.48 12.58 -1.27
C VAL A 167 -16.46 11.92 -0.30
N SER A 168 -17.24 10.93 -0.76
CA SER A 168 -18.19 10.20 0.11
C SER A 168 -17.50 9.54 1.30
N LYS A 169 -16.34 8.91 1.06
CA LYS A 169 -15.52 8.31 2.11
C LYS A 169 -14.94 9.35 3.06
N ALA A 170 -14.43 10.47 2.52
CA ALA A 170 -13.91 11.56 3.32
C ALA A 170 -14.97 12.13 4.29
N LEU A 171 -16.20 12.32 3.81
CA LEU A 171 -17.32 12.75 4.64
C LEU A 171 -17.70 11.72 5.70
N LYS A 172 -17.72 10.42 5.34
CA LYS A 172 -17.98 9.32 6.27
C LYS A 172 -16.97 9.30 7.42
N HIS A 173 -15.70 9.57 7.14
CA HIS A 173 -14.64 9.64 8.14
C HIS A 173 -14.57 11.01 8.85
N SER A 174 -15.42 11.97 8.49
CA SER A 174 -15.34 13.35 8.99
C SER A 174 -13.95 13.96 8.77
N ALA A 175 -13.33 13.63 7.66
CA ALA A 175 -12.00 14.10 7.31
C ALA A 175 -12.03 15.59 6.93
N THR A 176 -11.02 16.34 7.39
CA THR A 176 -10.81 17.74 7.00
C THR A 176 -9.65 17.90 6.02
N ALA A 177 -8.83 16.85 5.88
CA ALA A 177 -7.76 16.80 4.91
C ALA A 177 -7.56 15.38 4.36
N MET A 178 -6.94 15.29 3.17
CA MET A 178 -6.63 14.04 2.48
C MET A 178 -5.23 14.10 1.87
N VAL A 179 -4.59 12.93 1.81
CA VAL A 179 -3.42 12.65 0.95
C VAL A 179 -3.78 11.47 0.07
N PHE A 180 -3.45 11.58 -1.22
CA PHE A 180 -3.59 10.49 -2.18
C PHE A 180 -2.27 9.81 -2.41
N VAL A 181 -2.30 8.52 -2.65
CA VAL A 181 -1.10 7.74 -2.98
C VAL A 181 -1.47 6.68 -4.01
N HIS A 182 -0.70 6.57 -5.08
CA HIS A 182 -0.79 5.41 -5.96
C HIS A 182 0.61 4.92 -6.34
N ASN A 183 0.69 3.67 -6.79
CA ASN A 183 1.94 3.08 -7.27
C ASN A 183 1.90 2.91 -8.78
N HIS A 184 3.05 3.08 -9.41
CA HIS A 184 3.26 2.71 -10.80
C HIS A 184 3.99 1.36 -10.89
N PRO A 185 3.34 0.28 -11.35
CA PRO A 185 4.00 -1.03 -11.53
C PRO A 185 5.17 -0.99 -12.51
N SER A 186 5.26 0.02 -13.38
CA SER A 186 6.40 0.28 -14.25
C SER A 186 7.68 0.67 -13.51
N GLY A 187 7.56 1.06 -12.21
CA GLY A 187 8.66 1.58 -11.40
C GLY A 187 9.00 3.05 -11.64
N ASN A 188 8.43 3.71 -12.68
CA ASN A 188 8.64 5.14 -12.93
C ASN A 188 7.58 5.97 -12.20
N PRO A 189 7.94 6.85 -11.22
CA PRO A 189 6.98 7.63 -10.45
C PRO A 189 6.49 8.90 -11.17
N GLU A 190 6.95 9.19 -12.39
CA GLU A 190 6.47 10.36 -13.12
C GLU A 190 4.96 10.26 -13.36
N PRO A 191 4.16 11.27 -12.94
CA PRO A 191 2.73 11.24 -13.12
C PRO A 191 2.35 11.39 -14.60
N SER A 192 1.38 10.62 -15.04
CA SER A 192 0.75 10.77 -16.35
C SER A 192 -0.12 12.03 -16.41
N ASP A 193 -0.56 12.40 -17.60
CA ASP A 193 -1.54 13.49 -17.78
C ASP A 193 -2.86 13.15 -17.09
N SER A 194 -3.26 11.89 -17.11
CA SER A 194 -4.45 11.39 -16.41
C SER A 194 -4.33 11.52 -14.88
N ASP A 195 -3.15 11.25 -14.30
CA ASP A 195 -2.92 11.47 -12.86
C ASP A 195 -3.04 12.95 -12.49
N ARG A 196 -2.56 13.83 -13.38
CA ARG A 196 -2.68 15.28 -13.19
C ARG A 196 -4.13 15.73 -13.23
N ASP A 197 -4.92 15.24 -14.19
CA ASP A 197 -6.33 15.57 -14.37
C ASP A 197 -7.15 15.07 -13.16
N VAL A 198 -7.00 13.81 -12.77
CA VAL A 198 -7.66 13.25 -11.58
C VAL A 198 -7.28 14.03 -10.32
N THR A 199 -6.00 14.35 -10.13
CA THR A 199 -5.55 15.12 -8.97
C THR A 199 -6.19 16.49 -8.94
N ARG A 200 -6.24 17.19 -10.07
CA ARG A 200 -6.90 18.49 -10.18
C ARG A 200 -8.38 18.40 -9.83
N ASP A 201 -9.09 17.41 -10.35
CA ASP A 201 -10.52 17.20 -10.07
C ASP A 201 -10.77 16.91 -8.58
N LEU A 202 -9.90 16.12 -7.95
CA LEU A 202 -9.96 15.84 -6.52
C LEU A 202 -9.66 17.08 -5.66
N VAL A 203 -8.70 17.91 -6.06
CA VAL A 203 -8.42 19.21 -5.40
C VAL A 203 -9.65 20.11 -5.50
N PHE A 204 -10.28 20.21 -6.68
CA PHE A 204 -11.47 21.04 -6.89
C PHE A 204 -12.66 20.55 -6.05
N ALA A 205 -12.91 19.24 -6.05
CA ALA A 205 -13.95 18.65 -5.21
C ALA A 205 -13.69 18.86 -3.72
N GLY A 206 -12.45 18.66 -3.28
CA GLY A 206 -12.03 18.92 -1.91
C GLY A 206 -12.28 20.37 -1.50
N ARG A 207 -11.92 21.33 -2.36
CA ARG A 207 -12.16 22.77 -2.11
C ARG A 207 -13.65 23.11 -2.00
N ILE A 208 -14.50 22.50 -2.83
CA ILE A 208 -15.97 22.67 -2.75
C ILE A 208 -16.50 22.09 -1.42
N MET A 209 -16.00 20.95 -1.00
CA MET A 209 -16.44 20.24 0.20
C MET A 209 -15.72 20.68 1.48
N GLN A 210 -14.82 21.68 1.41
CA GLN A 210 -13.98 22.16 2.51
C GLN A 210 -13.07 21.09 3.11
N ILE A 211 -12.61 20.15 2.28
CA ILE A 211 -11.64 19.11 2.63
C ILE A 211 -10.34 19.42 1.89
N LYS A 212 -9.25 19.66 2.61
CA LYS A 212 -7.98 20.05 2.01
C LYS A 212 -7.26 18.83 1.40
N VAL A 213 -6.79 18.94 0.18
CA VAL A 213 -5.83 17.98 -0.40
C VAL A 213 -4.43 18.47 -0.06
N LEU A 214 -3.69 17.67 0.71
CA LEU A 214 -2.33 18.04 1.17
C LEU A 214 -1.26 17.61 0.17
N ASP A 215 -1.40 16.42 -0.40
CA ASP A 215 -0.46 15.90 -1.41
C ASP A 215 -1.11 14.79 -2.24
N HIS A 216 -0.47 14.47 -3.36
CA HIS A 216 -0.65 13.24 -4.10
C HIS A 216 0.74 12.66 -4.37
N ILE A 217 0.98 11.44 -3.92
CA ILE A 217 2.29 10.77 -3.99
C ILE A 217 2.20 9.61 -4.97
N VAL A 218 3.08 9.59 -5.95
CA VAL A 218 3.23 8.47 -6.89
C VAL A 218 4.45 7.66 -6.49
N ILE A 219 4.25 6.37 -6.17
CA ILE A 219 5.32 5.46 -5.73
C ILE A 219 5.88 4.71 -6.94
N GLY A 220 7.18 4.82 -7.17
CA GLY A 220 7.95 4.00 -8.12
C GLY A 220 8.83 2.97 -7.40
N GLU A 221 9.76 2.36 -8.14
CA GLU A 221 10.61 1.28 -7.62
C GLU A 221 11.57 1.75 -6.51
N ASN A 222 12.30 2.87 -6.73
CA ASN A 222 13.30 3.38 -5.77
C ASN A 222 13.13 4.87 -5.47
N ARG A 223 12.04 5.48 -5.87
CA ARG A 223 11.75 6.91 -5.73
C ARG A 223 10.24 7.16 -5.80
N TYR A 224 9.85 8.34 -5.45
CA TYR A 224 8.47 8.81 -5.52
C TYR A 224 8.40 10.19 -6.16
N PHE A 225 7.22 10.56 -6.62
CA PHE A 225 6.87 11.91 -7.02
C PHE A 225 5.85 12.47 -6.04
N SER A 226 6.00 13.73 -5.63
CA SER A 226 5.05 14.47 -4.78
C SER A 226 4.50 15.64 -5.56
N PHE A 227 3.20 15.70 -5.72
CA PHE A 227 2.51 16.83 -6.37
C PHE A 227 2.67 18.12 -5.56
N ALA A 228 2.59 18.04 -4.22
CA ALA A 228 2.84 19.19 -3.35
C ALA A 228 4.30 19.66 -3.45
N GLY A 229 5.25 18.71 -3.41
CA GLY A 229 6.68 19.01 -3.58
C GLY A 229 7.03 19.65 -4.93
N ALA A 230 6.26 19.32 -5.98
CA ALA A 230 6.37 19.93 -7.31
C ALA A 230 5.56 21.24 -7.46
N GLY A 231 4.84 21.68 -6.41
CA GLY A 231 4.01 22.88 -6.44
C GLY A 231 2.69 22.73 -7.21
N LEU A 232 2.34 21.52 -7.64
CA LEU A 232 1.14 21.26 -8.46
C LEU A 232 -0.16 21.37 -7.64
N ILE A 233 -0.15 20.99 -6.37
CA ILE A 233 -1.33 21.16 -5.52
C ILE A 233 -1.70 22.64 -5.41
N ASP A 234 -0.71 23.50 -5.11
CA ASP A 234 -0.92 24.96 -5.01
C ASP A 234 -1.39 25.54 -6.36
N GLN A 235 -0.84 25.06 -7.47
CA GLN A 235 -1.27 25.46 -8.81
C GLN A 235 -2.73 25.13 -9.04
N PHE A 236 -3.20 23.92 -8.74
CA PHE A 236 -4.59 23.51 -8.88
C PHE A 236 -5.52 24.32 -7.96
N GLU A 237 -5.07 24.67 -6.75
CA GLU A 237 -5.83 25.55 -5.87
C GLU A 237 -6.03 26.97 -6.48
N VAL A 238 -4.98 27.53 -7.09
CA VAL A 238 -5.06 28.82 -7.80
C VAL A 238 -5.98 28.72 -9.01
N ASP A 239 -5.91 27.62 -9.76
CA ASP A 239 -6.80 27.39 -10.91
C ASP A 239 -8.27 27.35 -10.49
N PHE A 240 -8.58 26.65 -9.38
CA PHE A 240 -9.93 26.63 -8.82
C PHE A 240 -10.44 28.04 -8.44
N LEU A 241 -9.60 28.83 -7.75
CA LEU A 241 -9.97 30.19 -7.35
C LEU A 241 -10.20 31.09 -8.57
N THR A 242 -9.37 30.95 -9.62
CA THR A 242 -9.51 31.68 -10.88
C THR A 242 -10.82 31.35 -11.59
N LEU A 243 -11.19 30.07 -11.66
CA LEU A 243 -12.46 29.64 -12.23
C LEU A 243 -13.66 30.18 -11.44
N LYS A 244 -13.56 30.13 -10.11
CA LYS A 244 -14.60 30.64 -9.22
C LYS A 244 -14.80 32.15 -9.40
N MET A 245 -13.73 32.94 -9.51
CA MET A 245 -13.80 34.38 -9.75
C MET A 245 -14.45 34.68 -11.11
N ARG A 246 -14.03 34.02 -12.19
CA ARG A 246 -14.63 34.17 -13.51
C ARG A 246 -16.12 33.84 -13.52
N SER A 247 -16.56 32.84 -12.76
CA SER A 247 -17.98 32.49 -12.66
C SER A 247 -18.82 33.57 -11.92
N LEU A 248 -18.20 34.37 -11.07
CA LEU A 248 -18.86 35.50 -10.39
C LEU A 248 -18.94 36.76 -11.26
N GLU A 249 -18.01 36.90 -12.22
CA GLU A 249 -17.98 38.06 -13.15
C GLU A 249 -18.89 37.87 -14.36
N LEU A 250 -19.38 36.65 -14.64
CA LEU A 250 -20.36 36.42 -15.70
C LEU A 250 -21.67 37.15 -15.34
N PRO A 251 -22.16 38.06 -16.18
CA PRO A 251 -23.39 38.80 -15.90
C PRO A 251 -24.55 37.83 -15.73
N ARG A 252 -25.34 37.96 -14.67
CA ARG A 252 -26.60 37.24 -14.39
C ARG A 252 -27.68 37.43 -15.48
N ALA A 253 -27.33 37.92 -16.66
CA ALA A 253 -28.21 38.41 -17.72
C ALA A 253 -28.77 37.34 -18.67
N ALA A 254 -28.62 36.05 -18.40
CA ALA A 254 -29.12 35.00 -19.32
C ALA A 254 -30.16 34.03 -18.70
N VAL A 255 -30.64 34.26 -17.51
CA VAL A 255 -31.79 33.51 -16.96
C VAL A 255 -33.02 34.43 -16.90
N ARG A 256 -33.34 35.08 -18.02
CA ARG A 256 -34.72 35.54 -18.20
C ARG A 256 -35.48 34.35 -18.78
N ALA A 257 -36.24 33.71 -17.93
CA ALA A 257 -37.27 32.78 -18.28
C ALA A 257 -38.09 33.33 -19.44
N ASN A 258 -38.26 32.51 -20.46
CA ASN A 258 -39.33 32.73 -21.44
C ASN A 258 -40.68 32.42 -20.76
N PRO A 259 -41.53 33.44 -20.45
CA PRO A 259 -42.80 33.22 -19.76
C PRO A 259 -43.91 32.96 -20.73
N SER A 260 -43.77 32.02 -21.65
CA SER A 260 -44.88 31.69 -22.53
C SER A 260 -44.76 30.26 -23.10
N ARG A 261 -45.15 29.30 -22.27
CA ARG A 261 -45.89 28.09 -22.71
C ARG A 261 -46.52 27.47 -21.46
N GLY A 262 -47.70 27.95 -21.10
CA GLY A 262 -48.60 27.25 -20.22
C GLY A 262 -48.98 25.93 -20.87
N VAL A 263 -48.67 24.82 -20.18
CA VAL A 263 -49.21 23.48 -20.47
C VAL A 263 -50.37 23.31 -19.48
N PRO A 264 -51.62 23.19 -19.96
CA PRO A 264 -52.74 22.92 -19.06
C PRO A 264 -52.65 21.48 -18.58
N TRP A 265 -52.72 21.32 -17.30
CA TRP A 265 -52.94 20.03 -16.66
C TRP A 265 -54.42 19.62 -16.85
N SER A 266 -54.64 18.54 -17.63
CA SER A 266 -55.88 17.78 -17.66
C SER A 266 -55.63 16.39 -17.15
#